data_cff1825c50acabadd4ab1a1a42ba5135
#
_entry.id   cff1825c50acabadd4ab1a1a42ba5135
#
_cell.length_a   1.000
_cell.length_b   1.000
_cell.length_c   1.000
_cell.angle_alpha   90.00
_cell.angle_beta   90.00
_cell.angle_gamma   90.00
#
_symmetry.space_group_name_H-M   'P 1'
#
loop_
_entity.id
_entity.type
_entity.pdbx_description
1 polymer ?
#
loop_
_entity_poly.entity_id
_entity_poly.type
_entity_poly.pdbx_seq_one_letter_code
_entity_poly.pdbx_strand_id
1 'polypeptide(L)'
;MTNPKLPPILINKAGSVYYVYTYKNIWDRELKRSKRGESKKIGTILGGQKEGKIRFDEAFLQEHPEFRNYQVERKGKDYVFTPISEEGITLEQARNIKKLHAGATWALDQIVADSPVGEFLKECFPRHKDYKKILSLAYFLILNQNNNVSFYESFAETTRLPYPRALSPSAVTRLFQRIELRDVQRYFSLMRSYLQEDEDNKIILALDSTSISSYSTNLTHIEYGKNKDDDALPQLNVLFLVDQKSGLPIFYRFYDGNVPDVSTIRHTIADQALLNMKNVVLVADKGYNSVKNINDCLINKVEFIFNVRLGTKGCLARELIDEHRKEFADLNSGDPYIRKNIATAKVNWKYDPRPVDGKPASNTASAELYYHMFYDPVIYQEAANKLTESLLTIKKKLLEEEALTEQEEELKEKFFRNDKEKGLVIVNRRVDEYLKYKGFRVLVTDSEKDPVKAWTAYADRWRVEDAFATLKDRLGCNRIRCSDNKALQGKTFVQFIATGLSLMVRSRIRSYMRENKKAGKLNLVYESDSKILQVLNNVMQTRFNHGYYFDEVAGKKIKYFEALDVRVPGAGPETPEEVPEEPETEPLLGTDIEI
;
A
#
# COMPACT_ATOMS: atom_id res chain seq x y z
N MET A 1 53.82 20.69 8.64
CA MET A 1 52.71 21.16 7.79
C MET A 1 52.17 22.41 8.43
N THR A 2 52.01 23.51 7.70
CA THR A 2 51.38 24.74 8.22
C THR A 2 49.88 24.52 8.35
N ASN A 3 49.32 24.88 9.51
CA ASN A 3 47.86 24.80 9.74
C ASN A 3 47.09 25.55 8.66
N PRO A 4 45.96 25.03 8.16
CA PRO A 4 45.13 25.75 7.21
C PRO A 4 44.62 27.04 7.83
N LYS A 5 44.50 28.09 7.02
CA LYS A 5 44.10 29.43 7.50
C LYS A 5 42.58 29.54 7.41
N LEU A 6 41.90 29.65 8.57
CA LEU A 6 40.48 29.91 8.60
C LEU A 6 40.14 31.27 7.98
N PRO A 7 39.04 31.35 7.20
CA PRO A 7 38.49 32.63 6.78
C PRO A 7 37.97 33.44 7.98
N PRO A 8 37.69 34.74 7.83
CA PRO A 8 37.11 35.53 8.91
C PRO A 8 35.81 34.88 9.43
N ILE A 9 35.75 34.63 10.74
CA ILE A 9 34.66 33.88 11.38
C ILE A 9 33.77 34.77 12.25
N LEU A 10 32.47 34.57 12.17
CA LEU A 10 31.46 35.12 13.05
C LEU A 10 30.73 33.95 13.73
N ILE A 11 30.44 34.10 15.03
CA ILE A 11 29.70 33.08 15.77
C ILE A 11 28.41 33.70 16.27
N ASN A 12 27.28 33.15 15.89
CA ASN A 12 25.94 33.53 16.33
C ASN A 12 25.32 32.42 17.17
N LYS A 13 24.55 32.80 18.20
CA LYS A 13 23.78 31.87 19.01
C LYS A 13 22.33 31.87 18.54
N ALA A 14 21.77 30.69 18.31
CA ALA A 14 20.33 30.54 18.13
C ALA A 14 19.85 29.33 18.95
N GLY A 15 18.98 29.59 19.90
CA GLY A 15 18.56 28.62 20.92
C GLY A 15 19.77 28.15 21.77
N SER A 16 19.98 26.84 21.84
CA SER A 16 21.12 26.20 22.54
C SER A 16 22.36 25.97 21.66
N VAL A 17 22.33 26.36 20.38
CA VAL A 17 23.39 26.05 19.41
C VAL A 17 24.16 27.30 19.01
N TYR A 18 25.47 27.16 18.84
CA TYR A 18 26.35 28.20 18.32
C TYR A 18 26.75 27.87 16.88
N TYR A 19 26.35 28.76 15.94
CA TYR A 19 26.62 28.63 14.52
C TYR A 19 27.83 29.42 14.11
N VAL A 20 28.63 28.85 13.22
CA VAL A 20 29.85 29.44 12.68
C VAL A 20 29.60 29.92 11.26
N TYR A 21 29.85 31.21 11.02
CA TYR A 21 29.69 31.85 9.72
C TYR A 21 31.02 32.38 9.25
N THR A 22 31.24 32.36 7.94
CA THR A 22 32.30 33.17 7.30
C THR A 22 31.68 34.41 6.69
N TYR A 23 32.46 35.47 6.53
CA TYR A 23 32.03 36.70 5.88
C TYR A 23 33.19 37.33 5.11
N LYS A 24 32.87 38.16 4.10
CA LYS A 24 33.84 38.99 3.38
C LYS A 24 33.65 40.44 3.80
N ASN A 25 34.74 41.15 4.04
CA ASN A 25 34.68 42.59 4.24
C ASN A 25 34.62 43.28 2.88
N ILE A 26 33.67 44.16 2.70
CA ILE A 26 33.47 45.00 1.51
C ILE A 26 33.87 46.44 1.91
N TRP A 27 34.74 47.08 1.11
CA TRP A 27 35.10 48.45 1.30
C TRP A 27 33.97 49.37 0.80
N ASP A 28 33.37 50.11 1.77
CA ASP A 28 32.37 51.14 1.46
C ASP A 28 33.10 52.43 1.09
N ARG A 29 33.01 52.82 -0.17
CA ARG A 29 33.70 54.00 -0.72
C ARG A 29 33.14 55.34 -0.21
N GLU A 30 31.82 55.37 0.11
CA GLU A 30 31.17 56.57 0.58
C GLU A 30 31.50 56.84 2.05
N LEU A 31 31.48 55.81 2.86
CA LEU A 31 31.74 55.88 4.29
C LEU A 31 33.25 55.73 4.63
N LYS A 32 34.11 55.51 3.63
CA LYS A 32 35.56 55.28 3.79
C LYS A 32 35.89 54.28 4.91
N ARG A 33 35.08 53.24 5.07
CA ARG A 33 35.29 52.19 6.06
C ARG A 33 34.95 50.81 5.49
N SER A 34 35.49 49.79 6.12
CA SER A 34 35.15 48.41 5.79
C SER A 34 33.79 48.04 6.39
N LYS A 35 32.90 47.52 5.58
CA LYS A 35 31.58 47.01 5.96
C LYS A 35 31.55 45.50 5.78
N ARG A 36 30.88 44.78 6.71
CA ARG A 36 30.71 43.36 6.58
C ARG A 36 29.71 43.07 5.46
N GLY A 37 30.11 42.25 4.50
CA GLY A 37 29.24 41.73 3.44
C GLY A 37 28.41 40.55 3.91
N GLU A 38 27.87 39.79 2.96
CA GLU A 38 27.08 38.59 3.24
C GLU A 38 27.88 37.57 4.06
N SER A 39 27.19 36.95 5.01
CA SER A 39 27.75 35.88 5.81
C SER A 39 27.18 34.54 5.36
N LYS A 40 28.07 33.54 5.13
CA LYS A 40 27.72 32.17 4.77
C LYS A 40 27.98 31.28 5.98
N LYS A 41 27.01 30.48 6.38
CA LYS A 41 27.19 29.48 7.44
C LYS A 41 28.17 28.42 6.96
N ILE A 42 29.11 28.05 7.83
CA ILE A 42 30.17 27.07 7.54
C ILE A 42 30.24 25.93 8.56
N GLY A 43 29.45 26.00 9.65
CA GLY A 43 29.46 24.95 10.65
C GLY A 43 28.79 25.33 11.97
N THR A 44 28.97 24.46 12.97
CA THR A 44 28.43 24.60 14.33
C THR A 44 29.50 24.26 15.36
N ILE A 45 29.40 24.88 16.57
CA ILE A 45 30.24 24.50 17.71
C ILE A 45 29.52 23.43 18.52
N LEU A 46 30.19 22.32 18.77
CA LEU A 46 29.64 21.20 19.55
C LEU A 46 29.71 21.52 21.06
N GLY A 47 28.75 20.99 21.83
CA GLY A 47 28.74 21.10 23.30
C GLY A 47 27.90 22.25 23.88
N GLY A 48 27.16 23.01 23.04
CA GLY A 48 26.23 24.04 23.53
C GLY A 48 26.88 25.25 24.18
N GLN A 49 28.21 25.41 24.06
CA GLN A 49 29.01 26.55 24.57
C GLN A 49 29.64 27.29 23.39
N LYS A 50 30.00 28.57 23.63
CA LYS A 50 30.67 29.39 22.59
C LYS A 50 32.07 28.93 22.26
N GLU A 51 32.64 28.10 23.10
CA GLU A 51 33.93 27.44 22.95
C GLU A 51 33.74 25.94 22.74
N GLY A 52 34.65 25.30 21.99
CA GLY A 52 34.59 23.87 21.72
C GLY A 52 34.93 23.51 20.28
N LYS A 53 34.73 22.25 19.96
CA LYS A 53 35.06 21.69 18.65
C LYS A 53 34.07 22.21 17.59
N ILE A 54 34.60 22.66 16.45
CA ILE A 54 33.81 23.11 15.31
C ILE A 54 33.52 21.92 14.42
N ARG A 55 32.28 21.69 14.13
CA ARG A 55 31.83 20.81 13.07
C ARG A 55 31.51 21.66 11.84
N PHE A 56 32.31 21.51 10.79
CA PHE A 56 32.10 22.19 9.53
C PHE A 56 31.00 21.51 8.71
N ASP A 57 30.27 22.32 7.96
CA ASP A 57 29.27 21.87 7.00
C ASP A 57 29.98 21.29 5.76
N GLU A 58 29.36 20.28 5.12
CA GLU A 58 29.97 19.59 3.98
C GLU A 58 30.26 20.52 2.80
N ALA A 59 29.36 21.50 2.55
CA ALA A 59 29.58 22.50 1.51
C ALA A 59 30.88 23.32 1.72
N PHE A 60 31.23 23.61 2.98
CA PHE A 60 32.48 24.28 3.30
C PHE A 60 33.68 23.33 3.12
N LEU A 61 33.54 22.06 3.49
CA LEU A 61 34.61 21.06 3.32
C LEU A 61 34.85 20.67 1.86
N GLN A 62 33.87 20.86 0.98
CA GLN A 62 34.06 20.72 -0.48
C GLN A 62 34.82 21.90 -1.06
N GLU A 63 34.55 23.14 -0.60
CA GLU A 63 35.27 24.34 -1.02
C GLU A 63 36.69 24.40 -0.38
N HIS A 64 36.87 23.77 0.78
CA HIS A 64 38.08 23.82 1.58
C HIS A 64 38.48 22.42 2.09
N PRO A 65 38.92 21.50 1.19
CA PRO A 65 39.18 20.10 1.54
C PRO A 65 40.34 19.93 2.56
N GLU A 66 41.24 20.92 2.69
CA GLU A 66 42.33 20.92 3.66
C GLU A 66 41.87 20.81 5.11
N PHE A 67 40.65 21.27 5.44
CA PHE A 67 40.08 21.17 6.79
C PHE A 67 39.58 19.77 7.14
N ARG A 68 39.42 18.87 6.18
CA ARG A 68 39.03 17.47 6.43
C ARG A 68 40.03 16.72 7.30
N ASN A 69 41.32 17.13 7.23
CA ASN A 69 42.42 16.47 7.95
C ASN A 69 42.65 17.06 9.33
N TYR A 70 41.83 18.01 9.79
CA TYR A 70 42.01 18.68 11.06
C TYR A 70 40.71 18.71 11.87
N GLN A 71 40.86 18.40 13.17
CA GLN A 71 39.86 18.80 14.16
C GLN A 71 40.15 20.24 14.58
N VAL A 72 39.21 21.14 14.41
CA VAL A 72 39.34 22.55 14.80
C VAL A 72 38.57 22.80 16.08
N GLU A 73 39.24 23.29 17.11
CA GLU A 73 38.61 23.64 18.38
C GLU A 73 38.79 25.14 18.65
N ARG A 74 37.72 25.82 19.05
CA ARG A 74 37.79 27.21 19.48
C ARG A 74 38.07 27.29 20.97
N LYS A 75 39.13 28.04 21.34
CA LYS A 75 39.50 28.37 22.72
C LYS A 75 39.65 29.90 22.86
N GLY A 76 38.69 30.51 23.49
CA GLY A 76 38.61 31.98 23.59
C GLY A 76 38.45 32.66 22.22
N LYS A 77 39.49 33.38 21.77
CA LYS A 77 39.58 34.01 20.45
C LYS A 77 40.38 33.20 19.43
N ASP A 78 41.08 32.17 19.88
CA ASP A 78 42.01 31.37 19.08
C ASP A 78 41.37 30.05 18.60
N TYR A 79 41.94 29.49 17.54
CA TYR A 79 41.54 28.22 16.96
C TYR A 79 42.71 27.24 17.01
N VAL A 80 42.52 26.12 17.68
CA VAL A 80 43.48 25.04 17.79
C VAL A 80 43.20 24.00 16.72
N PHE A 81 44.20 23.70 15.89
CA PHE A 81 44.14 22.67 14.85
C PHE A 81 44.84 21.42 15.36
N THR A 82 44.09 20.34 15.49
CA THR A 82 44.64 19.03 15.81
C THR A 82 44.56 18.17 14.56
N PRO A 83 45.66 17.70 13.98
CA PRO A 83 45.60 16.76 12.86
C PRO A 83 44.80 15.53 13.26
N ILE A 84 43.87 15.11 12.39
CA ILE A 84 43.21 13.83 12.54
C ILE A 84 44.25 12.79 12.12
N SER A 85 44.88 12.12 13.08
CA SER A 85 45.79 11.03 12.78
C SER A 85 44.99 9.84 12.22
N GLU A 86 45.57 9.16 11.23
CA GLU A 86 45.00 7.89 10.71
C GLU A 86 45.03 6.75 11.77
N GLU A 87 45.65 7.00 12.92
CA GLU A 87 45.80 6.05 14.01
C GLU A 87 44.67 6.13 15.01
N GLY A 88 43.53 5.50 14.62
CA GLY A 88 42.49 5.13 15.57
C GLY A 88 41.46 6.22 15.91
N ILE A 89 40.28 5.77 16.33
CA ILE A 89 39.18 6.59 16.81
C ILE A 89 39.33 6.77 18.32
N THR A 90 39.29 8.00 18.84
CA THR A 90 39.29 8.24 20.28
C THR A 90 38.02 7.65 20.93
N LEU A 91 38.07 7.32 22.23
CA LEU A 91 36.92 6.84 22.99
C LEU A 91 35.72 7.81 22.94
N GLU A 92 35.99 9.12 22.92
CA GLU A 92 34.97 10.14 22.77
C GLU A 92 34.33 10.14 21.37
N GLN A 93 35.15 9.98 20.33
CA GLN A 93 34.66 9.82 18.97
C GLN A 93 33.88 8.52 18.82
N ALA A 94 34.34 7.41 19.41
CA ALA A 94 33.70 6.13 19.40
C ALA A 94 32.30 6.16 20.05
N ARG A 95 32.12 6.93 21.14
CA ARG A 95 30.81 7.14 21.80
C ARG A 95 29.81 7.88 20.93
N ASN A 96 30.31 8.73 20.01
CA ASN A 96 29.47 9.54 19.11
C ASN A 96 29.18 8.85 17.76
N ILE A 97 29.77 7.67 17.52
CA ILE A 97 29.50 6.88 16.32
C ILE A 97 28.10 6.32 16.42
N LYS A 98 27.27 6.65 15.42
CA LYS A 98 25.91 6.14 15.31
C LYS A 98 25.88 4.98 14.31
N LYS A 99 25.47 3.81 14.77
CA LYS A 99 25.30 2.62 13.92
C LYS A 99 23.80 2.35 13.75
N LEU A 100 23.33 2.32 12.50
CA LEU A 100 21.91 2.23 12.16
C LEU A 100 21.64 1.03 11.26
N HIS A 101 20.52 0.36 11.45
CA HIS A 101 19.98 -0.59 10.50
C HIS A 101 19.67 0.14 9.19
N ALA A 102 20.23 -0.30 8.06
CA ALA A 102 20.15 0.48 6.84
C ALA A 102 19.90 -0.32 5.55
N GLY A 103 20.25 -1.60 5.47
CA GLY A 103 20.20 -2.32 4.20
C GLY A 103 18.79 -2.51 3.65
N ALA A 104 17.79 -2.76 4.51
CA ALA A 104 16.40 -2.86 4.06
C ALA A 104 15.86 -1.50 3.58
N THR A 105 16.14 -0.44 4.31
CA THR A 105 15.71 0.92 3.94
C THR A 105 16.48 1.45 2.72
N TRP A 106 17.73 1.06 2.53
CA TRP A 106 18.48 1.31 1.30
C TRP A 106 17.80 0.69 0.07
N ALA A 107 17.33 -0.56 0.20
CA ALA A 107 16.60 -1.21 -0.88
C ALA A 107 15.26 -0.52 -1.15
N LEU A 108 14.52 -0.14 -0.09
CA LEU A 108 13.25 0.59 -0.24
C LEU A 108 13.44 1.96 -0.88
N ASP A 109 14.51 2.69 -0.55
CA ASP A 109 14.81 3.98 -1.19
C ASP A 109 15.03 3.85 -2.69
N GLN A 110 15.73 2.80 -3.14
CA GLN A 110 15.92 2.55 -4.57
C GLN A 110 14.61 2.15 -5.25
N ILE A 111 13.79 1.30 -4.61
CA ILE A 111 12.46 0.95 -5.13
C ILE A 111 11.58 2.21 -5.27
N VAL A 112 11.65 3.12 -4.30
CA VAL A 112 10.95 4.42 -4.38
C VAL A 112 11.51 5.28 -5.51
N ALA A 113 12.83 5.33 -5.69
CA ALA A 113 13.49 6.11 -6.75
C ALA A 113 13.18 5.56 -8.16
N ASP A 114 13.05 4.25 -8.31
CA ASP A 114 12.69 3.57 -9.56
C ASP A 114 11.17 3.63 -9.86
N SER A 115 10.39 4.20 -8.97
CA SER A 115 8.94 4.32 -9.06
C SER A 115 8.49 5.79 -8.99
N PRO A 116 7.28 6.12 -9.45
CA PRO A 116 6.78 7.51 -9.36
C PRO A 116 6.41 7.92 -7.94
N VAL A 117 6.36 6.98 -6.98
CA VAL A 117 5.86 7.22 -5.62
C VAL A 117 6.60 8.35 -4.93
N GLY A 118 7.94 8.37 -5.02
CA GLY A 118 8.77 9.39 -4.38
C GLY A 118 8.52 10.79 -4.92
N GLU A 119 8.46 10.93 -6.24
CA GLU A 119 8.20 12.21 -6.91
C GLU A 119 6.79 12.72 -6.62
N PHE A 120 5.78 11.84 -6.73
CA PHE A 120 4.40 12.21 -6.47
C PHE A 120 4.15 12.60 -5.01
N LEU A 121 4.78 11.89 -4.06
CA LEU A 121 4.73 12.30 -2.66
C LEU A 121 5.41 13.65 -2.43
N LYS A 122 6.56 13.92 -3.06
CA LYS A 122 7.26 15.19 -2.97
C LYS A 122 6.44 16.33 -3.55
N GLU A 123 5.73 16.09 -4.65
CA GLU A 123 4.85 17.07 -5.30
C GLU A 123 3.61 17.38 -4.45
N CYS A 124 2.98 16.35 -3.85
CA CYS A 124 1.77 16.52 -3.05
C CYS A 124 2.05 17.04 -1.63
N PHE A 125 3.18 16.66 -1.01
CA PHE A 125 3.52 16.93 0.38
C PHE A 125 4.89 17.59 0.57
N PRO A 126 5.19 18.73 -0.11
CA PRO A 126 6.51 19.36 -0.04
C PRO A 126 6.78 20.04 1.30
N ARG A 127 5.70 20.52 1.98
CA ARG A 127 5.81 21.30 3.22
C ARG A 127 6.41 20.48 4.34
N HIS A 128 7.29 21.10 5.15
CA HIS A 128 7.90 20.46 6.32
C HIS A 128 8.56 19.10 6.03
N LYS A 129 8.95 18.83 4.76
CA LYS A 129 9.47 17.53 4.32
C LYS A 129 8.52 16.36 4.65
N ASP A 130 7.20 16.61 4.66
CA ASP A 130 6.19 15.62 5.06
C ASP A 130 6.23 14.38 4.17
N TYR A 131 6.61 14.49 2.88
CA TYR A 131 6.83 13.34 2.01
C TYR A 131 7.90 12.37 2.56
N LYS A 132 9.01 12.88 3.17
CA LYS A 132 10.03 12.04 3.80
C LYS A 132 9.50 11.38 5.08
N LYS A 133 8.66 12.09 5.84
CA LYS A 133 8.02 11.55 7.06
C LYS A 133 7.01 10.45 6.71
N ILE A 134 6.21 10.65 5.64
CA ILE A 134 5.28 9.65 5.10
C ILE A 134 6.03 8.38 4.70
N LEU A 135 7.12 8.50 3.92
CA LEU A 135 7.96 7.38 3.53
C LEU A 135 8.57 6.67 4.74
N SER A 136 9.07 7.42 5.73
CA SER A 136 9.64 6.84 6.94
C SER A 136 8.64 6.02 7.75
N LEU A 137 7.38 6.50 7.85
CA LEU A 137 6.30 5.76 8.49
C LEU A 137 5.86 4.54 7.65
N ALA A 138 5.86 4.65 6.33
CA ALA A 138 5.60 3.51 5.44
C ALA A 138 6.68 2.42 5.62
N TYR A 139 7.96 2.79 5.71
CA TYR A 139 9.05 1.85 5.99
C TYR A 139 8.91 1.20 7.36
N PHE A 140 8.51 1.98 8.36
CA PHE A 140 8.21 1.43 9.69
C PHE A 140 7.12 0.35 9.62
N LEU A 141 6.01 0.59 8.92
CA LEU A 141 4.94 -0.40 8.77
C LEU A 141 5.44 -1.68 8.07
N ILE A 142 6.25 -1.53 7.00
CA ILE A 142 6.79 -2.65 6.23
C ILE A 142 7.75 -3.50 7.07
N LEU A 143 8.66 -2.87 7.82
CA LEU A 143 9.72 -3.56 8.55
C LEU A 143 9.28 -4.09 9.91
N ASN A 144 8.39 -3.39 10.61
CA ASN A 144 7.89 -3.80 11.93
C ASN A 144 6.61 -4.64 11.88
N GLN A 145 5.86 -4.61 10.77
CA GLN A 145 4.60 -5.35 10.63
C GLN A 145 3.59 -5.03 11.76
N ASN A 146 3.61 -3.80 12.23
CA ASN A 146 2.78 -3.31 13.32
C ASN A 146 2.37 -1.85 13.09
N ASN A 147 1.09 -1.55 13.17
CA ASN A 147 0.56 -0.20 12.95
C ASN A 147 0.44 0.66 14.22
N ASN A 148 1.04 0.21 15.33
CA ASN A 148 1.09 1.01 16.56
C ASN A 148 2.22 2.03 16.48
N VAL A 149 1.88 3.28 16.22
CA VAL A 149 2.82 4.39 16.04
C VAL A 149 3.63 4.74 17.30
N SER A 150 3.25 4.21 18.48
CA SER A 150 4.04 4.42 19.71
C SER A 150 5.43 3.78 19.63
N PHE A 151 5.61 2.77 18.77
CA PHE A 151 6.92 2.13 18.53
C PHE A 151 7.77 2.83 17.49
N TYR A 152 7.23 3.86 16.82
CA TYR A 152 7.96 4.52 15.73
C TYR A 152 9.20 5.26 16.23
N GLU A 153 9.12 5.95 17.37
CA GLU A 153 10.23 6.75 17.90
C GLU A 153 11.48 5.90 18.13
N SER A 154 11.36 4.79 18.86
CA SER A 154 12.47 3.86 19.11
C SER A 154 12.99 3.18 17.84
N PHE A 155 12.10 2.88 16.90
CA PHE A 155 12.49 2.36 15.59
C PHE A 155 13.33 3.38 14.80
N ALA A 156 12.92 4.65 14.79
CA ALA A 156 13.60 5.72 14.08
C ALA A 156 14.98 6.08 14.68
N GLU A 157 15.18 5.84 15.97
CA GLU A 157 16.48 6.03 16.62
C GLU A 157 17.55 5.05 16.15
N THR A 158 17.13 3.83 15.78
CA THR A 158 18.02 2.72 15.43
C THR A 158 18.06 2.40 13.93
N THR A 159 17.22 3.04 13.13
CA THR A 159 17.05 2.74 11.71
C THR A 159 17.34 3.97 10.85
N ARG A 160 18.08 3.77 9.74
CA ARG A 160 18.23 4.79 8.71
C ARG A 160 16.91 5.00 7.99
N LEU A 161 16.41 6.23 7.97
CA LEU A 161 15.11 6.57 7.38
C LEU A 161 15.23 7.78 6.46
N PRO A 162 14.31 7.95 5.47
CA PRO A 162 14.22 9.14 4.62
C PRO A 162 14.10 10.44 5.41
N TYR A 163 13.38 10.44 6.53
CA TYR A 163 13.36 11.52 7.51
C TYR A 163 14.20 11.11 8.72
N PRO A 164 15.39 11.70 8.93
CA PRO A 164 16.41 11.17 9.85
C PRO A 164 16.15 11.49 11.34
N ARG A 165 15.07 12.17 11.67
CA ARG A 165 14.70 12.48 13.06
C ARG A 165 13.58 11.56 13.54
N ALA A 166 13.68 11.12 14.79
CA ALA A 166 12.57 10.43 15.45
C ALA A 166 11.40 11.42 15.65
N LEU A 167 10.20 10.96 15.40
CA LEU A 167 8.96 11.68 15.65
C LEU A 167 8.26 11.06 16.85
N SER A 168 7.90 11.87 17.82
CA SER A 168 7.06 11.43 18.94
C SER A 168 5.66 11.02 18.45
N PRO A 169 4.91 10.20 19.17
CA PRO A 169 3.55 9.80 18.78
C PRO A 169 2.61 11.00 18.51
N SER A 170 2.77 12.08 19.26
CA SER A 170 2.00 13.32 19.04
C SER A 170 2.41 14.02 17.73
N ALA A 171 3.70 14.03 17.37
CA ALA A 171 4.17 14.59 16.10
C ALA A 171 3.68 13.75 14.90
N VAL A 172 3.62 12.42 15.05
CA VAL A 172 3.04 11.53 14.05
C VAL A 172 1.54 11.80 13.87
N THR A 173 0.81 11.98 14.97
CA THR A 173 -0.62 12.34 14.90
C THR A 173 -0.84 13.67 14.20
N ARG A 174 -0.04 14.70 14.52
CA ARG A 174 -0.10 16.01 13.82
C ARG A 174 0.23 15.87 12.32
N LEU A 175 1.19 15.02 11.95
CA LEU A 175 1.46 14.73 10.54
C LEU A 175 0.23 14.12 9.86
N PHE A 176 -0.41 13.14 10.46
CA PHE A 176 -1.63 12.54 9.90
C PHE A 176 -2.75 13.57 9.72
N GLN A 177 -2.94 14.48 10.68
CA GLN A 177 -3.95 15.54 10.60
C GLN A 177 -3.65 16.60 9.51
N ARG A 178 -2.39 16.76 9.09
CA ARG A 178 -1.99 17.64 7.98
C ARG A 178 -2.17 17.03 6.59
N ILE A 179 -2.31 15.72 6.49
CA ILE A 179 -2.57 15.04 5.22
C ILE A 179 -4.03 15.29 4.83
N GLU A 180 -4.26 16.30 4.00
CA GLU A 180 -5.59 16.71 3.59
C GLU A 180 -6.11 15.85 2.43
N LEU A 181 -7.43 15.67 2.35
CA LEU A 181 -8.08 14.91 1.27
C LEU A 181 -7.73 15.43 -0.12
N ARG A 182 -7.59 16.76 -0.26
CA ARG A 182 -7.17 17.43 -1.50
C ARG A 182 -5.82 16.90 -2.01
N ASP A 183 -4.85 16.77 -1.13
CA ASP A 183 -3.49 16.36 -1.47
C ASP A 183 -3.44 14.84 -1.78
N VAL A 184 -4.25 14.06 -1.09
CA VAL A 184 -4.47 12.63 -1.37
C VAL A 184 -5.11 12.44 -2.76
N GLN A 185 -6.13 13.22 -3.10
CA GLN A 185 -6.77 13.18 -4.43
C GLN A 185 -5.80 13.58 -5.53
N ARG A 186 -4.94 14.58 -5.28
CA ARG A 186 -3.86 14.95 -6.21
C ARG A 186 -2.90 13.79 -6.43
N TYR A 187 -2.50 13.10 -5.37
CA TYR A 187 -1.66 11.90 -5.47
C TYR A 187 -2.31 10.81 -6.33
N PHE A 188 -3.61 10.52 -6.13
CA PHE A 188 -4.34 9.57 -6.97
C PHE A 188 -4.37 9.99 -8.44
N SER A 189 -4.54 11.28 -8.72
CA SER A 189 -4.51 11.81 -10.09
C SER A 189 -3.16 11.63 -10.76
N LEU A 190 -2.05 11.79 -10.01
CA LEU A 190 -0.70 11.55 -10.50
C LEU A 190 -0.44 10.05 -10.71
N MET A 191 -0.84 9.20 -9.76
CA MET A 191 -0.74 7.75 -9.92
C MET A 191 -1.45 7.26 -11.18
N ARG A 192 -2.62 7.82 -11.48
CA ARG A 192 -3.32 7.52 -12.72
C ARG A 192 -2.51 7.85 -13.98
N SER A 193 -1.81 8.98 -14.02
CA SER A 193 -0.99 9.37 -15.18
C SER A 193 0.15 8.38 -15.45
N TYR A 194 0.46 7.54 -14.50
CA TYR A 194 1.47 6.49 -14.59
C TYR A 194 0.91 5.15 -15.08
N LEU A 195 -0.41 4.99 -15.10
CA LEU A 195 -1.03 3.76 -15.57
C LEU A 195 -0.75 3.55 -17.07
N GLN A 196 -0.44 2.33 -17.41
CA GLN A 196 -0.21 1.91 -18.79
C GLN A 196 -1.42 1.14 -19.29
N GLU A 197 -1.90 1.52 -20.47
CA GLU A 197 -2.92 0.78 -21.17
C GLU A 197 -2.41 -0.63 -21.54
N ASP A 198 -3.33 -1.60 -21.64
CA ASP A 198 -3.03 -2.94 -22.15
C ASP A 198 -2.89 -2.94 -23.68
N GLU A 199 -2.79 -4.12 -24.30
CA GLU A 199 -2.68 -4.28 -25.77
C GLU A 199 -3.94 -3.80 -26.51
N ASP A 200 -5.09 -3.75 -25.84
CA ASP A 200 -6.36 -3.26 -26.36
C ASP A 200 -6.61 -1.78 -26.00
N ASN A 201 -5.59 -1.04 -25.54
CA ASN A 201 -5.65 0.35 -25.06
C ASN A 201 -6.62 0.54 -23.87
N LYS A 202 -6.70 -0.46 -22.98
CA LYS A 202 -7.56 -0.45 -21.79
C LYS A 202 -6.75 -0.47 -20.51
N ILE A 203 -7.31 0.12 -19.47
CA ILE A 203 -6.79 0.06 -18.09
C ILE A 203 -7.74 -0.84 -17.30
N ILE A 204 -7.25 -2.01 -16.88
CA ILE A 204 -8.06 -2.98 -16.16
C ILE A 204 -7.84 -2.81 -14.66
N LEU A 205 -8.89 -2.43 -13.94
CA LEU A 205 -8.87 -2.17 -12.50
C LEU A 205 -9.66 -3.21 -11.72
N ALA A 206 -8.99 -3.93 -10.83
CA ALA A 206 -9.65 -4.78 -9.85
C ALA A 206 -10.24 -3.92 -8.71
N LEU A 207 -11.53 -4.12 -8.44
CA LEU A 207 -12.26 -3.44 -7.39
C LEU A 207 -12.73 -4.44 -6.35
N ASP A 208 -12.42 -4.16 -5.09
CA ASP A 208 -12.99 -4.87 -3.95
C ASP A 208 -12.93 -3.98 -2.70
N SER A 209 -13.57 -4.41 -1.62
CA SER A 209 -13.56 -3.76 -0.32
C SER A 209 -13.18 -4.72 0.77
N THR A 210 -12.70 -4.18 1.89
CA THR A 210 -12.46 -4.95 3.11
C THR A 210 -12.94 -4.17 4.31
N SER A 211 -13.30 -4.87 5.39
CA SER A 211 -13.61 -4.26 6.69
C SER A 211 -12.37 -4.22 7.56
N ILE A 212 -12.20 -3.14 8.32
CA ILE A 212 -11.16 -2.99 9.34
C ILE A 212 -11.83 -2.59 10.64
N SER A 213 -11.74 -3.46 11.65
CA SER A 213 -12.40 -3.26 12.93
C SER A 213 -11.71 -2.23 13.82
N SER A 214 -12.48 -1.59 14.72
CA SER A 214 -11.97 -0.57 15.65
C SER A 214 -12.59 -0.72 17.03
N TYR A 215 -11.80 -0.37 18.05
CA TYR A 215 -12.28 -0.16 19.42
C TYR A 215 -12.65 1.31 19.71
N SER A 216 -12.45 2.21 18.74
CA SER A 216 -12.71 3.62 18.92
C SER A 216 -14.21 3.92 18.84
N THR A 217 -14.71 4.72 19.78
CA THR A 217 -16.09 5.23 19.79
C THR A 217 -16.20 6.64 19.20
N ASN A 218 -15.07 7.27 18.85
CA ASN A 218 -15.01 8.67 18.43
C ASN A 218 -14.93 8.86 16.90
N LEU A 219 -14.83 7.77 16.14
CA LEU A 219 -14.74 7.82 14.69
C LEU A 219 -16.12 7.74 14.05
N THR A 220 -16.43 8.69 13.15
CA THR A 220 -17.77 8.83 12.55
C THR A 220 -18.12 7.74 11.56
N HIS A 221 -17.11 7.08 10.93
CA HIS A 221 -17.31 6.03 9.93
C HIS A 221 -17.33 4.60 10.51
N ILE A 222 -17.15 4.49 11.83
CA ILE A 222 -17.13 3.19 12.50
C ILE A 222 -18.56 2.79 12.88
N GLU A 223 -19.06 1.75 12.22
CA GLU A 223 -20.41 1.25 12.38
C GLU A 223 -20.45 -0.29 12.41
N TYR A 224 -21.45 -0.85 13.06
CA TYR A 224 -21.70 -2.28 13.01
C TYR A 224 -22.28 -2.68 11.66
N GLY A 225 -21.72 -3.68 11.02
CA GLY A 225 -22.14 -4.17 9.73
C GLY A 225 -21.68 -5.60 9.49
N LYS A 226 -21.77 -6.05 8.24
CA LYS A 226 -21.25 -7.37 7.86
C LYS A 226 -19.73 -7.34 7.92
N ASN A 227 -19.17 -7.82 9.02
CA ASN A 227 -17.73 -7.90 9.23
C ASN A 227 -17.14 -9.06 8.40
N LYS A 228 -16.09 -8.76 7.62
CA LYS A 228 -15.38 -9.76 6.81
C LYS A 228 -14.36 -10.58 7.62
N ASP A 229 -14.05 -10.15 8.84
CA ASP A 229 -13.12 -10.82 9.76
C ASP A 229 -13.86 -11.64 10.83
N ASP A 230 -15.20 -11.74 10.75
CA ASP A 230 -16.09 -12.48 11.68
C ASP A 230 -15.89 -12.10 13.17
N ASP A 231 -15.43 -10.88 13.46
CA ASP A 231 -15.38 -10.35 14.81
C ASP A 231 -16.61 -9.49 15.14
N ALA A 232 -16.98 -9.41 16.40
CA ALA A 232 -18.16 -8.67 16.87
C ALA A 232 -17.90 -7.16 17.06
N LEU A 233 -16.91 -6.60 16.41
CA LEU A 233 -16.53 -5.20 16.56
C LEU A 233 -17.13 -4.31 15.45
N PRO A 234 -17.40 -3.05 15.75
CA PRO A 234 -17.73 -2.07 14.73
C PRO A 234 -16.51 -1.84 13.81
N GLN A 235 -16.77 -1.48 12.57
CA GLN A 235 -15.78 -1.49 11.50
C GLN A 235 -15.88 -0.27 10.59
N LEU A 236 -14.83 -0.04 9.83
CA LEU A 236 -14.77 0.82 8.67
C LEU A 236 -14.62 -0.06 7.42
N ASN A 237 -15.35 0.23 6.36
CA ASN A 237 -15.15 -0.43 5.07
C ASN A 237 -14.17 0.39 4.21
N VAL A 238 -13.15 -0.26 3.69
CA VAL A 238 -12.13 0.33 2.82
C VAL A 238 -12.20 -0.33 1.45
N LEU A 239 -12.49 0.45 0.42
CA LEU A 239 -12.47 -0.01 -0.96
C LEU A 239 -11.12 0.36 -1.59
N PHE A 240 -10.53 -0.58 -2.35
CA PHE A 240 -9.35 -0.34 -3.19
C PHE A 240 -9.69 -0.51 -4.66
N LEU A 241 -9.04 0.32 -5.50
CA LEU A 241 -8.82 0.06 -6.91
C LEU A 241 -7.36 -0.31 -7.12
N VAL A 242 -7.15 -1.48 -7.72
CA VAL A 242 -5.80 -2.01 -8.00
C VAL A 242 -5.65 -2.17 -9.51
N ASP A 243 -4.64 -1.56 -10.08
CA ASP A 243 -4.28 -1.77 -11.47
C ASP A 243 -3.78 -3.20 -11.69
N GLN A 244 -4.40 -3.93 -12.59
CA GLN A 244 -4.05 -5.33 -12.80
C GLN A 244 -2.70 -5.50 -13.50
N LYS A 245 -2.26 -4.54 -14.30
CA LYS A 245 -0.97 -4.63 -15.01
C LYS A 245 0.20 -4.50 -14.05
N SER A 246 0.23 -3.45 -13.25
CA SER A 246 1.29 -3.22 -12.25
C SER A 246 1.09 -3.99 -10.95
N GLY A 247 -0.15 -4.34 -10.60
CA GLY A 247 -0.52 -4.91 -9.30
C GLY A 247 -0.54 -3.88 -8.17
N LEU A 248 -0.50 -2.58 -8.48
CA LEU A 248 -0.44 -1.52 -7.49
C LEU A 248 -1.82 -0.95 -7.17
N PRO A 249 -2.09 -0.66 -5.88
CA PRO A 249 -3.27 0.09 -5.50
C PRO A 249 -3.10 1.55 -5.96
N ILE A 250 -4.10 2.05 -6.69
CA ILE A 250 -4.08 3.40 -7.27
C ILE A 250 -5.05 4.36 -6.61
N PHE A 251 -6.01 3.82 -5.86
CA PHE A 251 -7.05 4.59 -5.21
C PHE A 251 -7.62 3.82 -4.03
N TYR A 252 -8.07 4.54 -3.00
CA TYR A 252 -8.90 3.99 -1.93
C TYR A 252 -10.01 4.96 -1.53
N ARG A 253 -11.07 4.40 -0.93
CA ARG A 253 -12.15 5.16 -0.32
C ARG A 253 -12.69 4.49 0.94
N PHE A 254 -13.11 5.31 1.89
CA PHE A 254 -13.83 4.85 3.09
C PHE A 254 -15.32 4.83 2.87
N TYR A 255 -15.96 3.88 3.52
CA TYR A 255 -17.40 3.80 3.70
C TYR A 255 -17.70 3.41 5.14
N ASP A 256 -18.87 3.85 5.63
CA ASP A 256 -19.33 3.45 6.94
C ASP A 256 -19.46 1.92 6.99
N GLY A 257 -19.19 1.34 8.16
CA GLY A 257 -19.12 -0.12 8.32
C GLY A 257 -20.41 -0.86 7.98
N ASN A 258 -21.57 -0.17 8.02
CA ASN A 258 -22.90 -0.68 7.65
C ASN A 258 -23.22 -0.59 6.14
N VAL A 259 -22.38 0.11 5.34
CA VAL A 259 -22.64 0.28 3.90
C VAL A 259 -22.31 -1.00 3.14
N PRO A 260 -23.29 -1.61 2.43
CA PRO A 260 -23.06 -2.80 1.63
C PRO A 260 -22.18 -2.51 0.40
N ASP A 261 -21.34 -3.46 0.01
CA ASP A 261 -20.45 -3.37 -1.16
C ASP A 261 -21.19 -2.95 -2.44
N VAL A 262 -22.39 -3.48 -2.66
CA VAL A 262 -23.21 -3.19 -3.85
C VAL A 262 -23.53 -1.71 -4.04
N SER A 263 -23.59 -0.92 -2.97
CA SER A 263 -23.91 0.52 -3.04
C SER A 263 -22.68 1.40 -3.30
N THR A 264 -21.46 0.86 -3.22
CA THR A 264 -20.23 1.63 -3.34
C THR A 264 -19.81 1.96 -4.77
N ILE A 265 -20.27 1.19 -5.78
CA ILE A 265 -19.88 1.39 -7.20
C ILE A 265 -20.24 2.78 -7.70
N ARG A 266 -21.44 3.28 -7.41
CA ARG A 266 -21.88 4.61 -7.86
C ARG A 266 -20.90 5.72 -7.41
N HIS A 267 -20.45 5.66 -6.17
CA HIS A 267 -19.48 6.61 -5.64
C HIS A 267 -18.12 6.43 -6.27
N THR A 268 -17.70 5.18 -6.50
CA THR A 268 -16.43 4.87 -7.17
C THR A 268 -16.42 5.41 -8.61
N ILE A 269 -17.51 5.24 -9.35
CA ILE A 269 -17.66 5.79 -10.70
C ILE A 269 -17.61 7.33 -10.69
N ALA A 270 -18.25 7.98 -9.71
CA ALA A 270 -18.20 9.43 -9.56
C ALA A 270 -16.75 9.90 -9.28
N ASP A 271 -16.01 9.19 -8.45
CA ASP A 271 -14.58 9.48 -8.18
C ASP A 271 -13.73 9.26 -9.45
N GLN A 272 -14.03 8.24 -10.25
CA GLN A 272 -13.36 8.01 -11.52
C GLN A 272 -13.61 9.16 -12.52
N ALA A 273 -14.82 9.70 -12.56
CA ALA A 273 -15.13 10.86 -13.39
C ALA A 273 -14.27 12.07 -12.96
N LEU A 274 -14.07 12.28 -11.65
CA LEU A 274 -13.14 13.29 -11.12
C LEU A 274 -11.69 13.01 -11.53
N LEU A 275 -11.29 11.73 -11.53
CA LEU A 275 -9.96 11.31 -11.97
C LEU A 275 -9.79 11.30 -13.49
N ASN A 276 -10.85 11.60 -14.27
CA ASN A 276 -10.82 11.71 -15.73
C ASN A 276 -10.31 10.43 -16.44
N MET A 277 -10.61 9.25 -15.90
CA MET A 277 -10.15 7.99 -16.48
C MET A 277 -10.97 7.63 -17.73
N LYS A 278 -10.28 7.51 -18.85
CA LYS A 278 -10.82 6.98 -20.10
C LYS A 278 -10.36 5.52 -20.25
N ASN A 279 -11.11 4.72 -20.98
CA ASN A 279 -10.76 3.34 -21.34
C ASN A 279 -10.54 2.42 -20.13
N VAL A 280 -11.28 2.65 -19.04
CA VAL A 280 -11.19 1.84 -17.83
C VAL A 280 -12.21 0.70 -17.86
N VAL A 281 -11.74 -0.50 -17.56
CA VAL A 281 -12.57 -1.69 -17.30
C VAL A 281 -12.54 -2.01 -15.81
N LEU A 282 -13.70 -1.92 -15.15
CA LEU A 282 -13.84 -2.31 -13.75
C LEU A 282 -14.10 -3.81 -13.63
N VAL A 283 -13.27 -4.51 -12.90
CA VAL A 283 -13.44 -5.94 -12.60
C VAL A 283 -13.82 -6.11 -11.14
N ALA A 284 -15.00 -6.69 -10.89
CA ALA A 284 -15.51 -6.84 -9.53
C ALA A 284 -16.21 -8.20 -9.29
N ASP A 285 -16.28 -8.60 -8.00
CA ASP A 285 -16.92 -9.84 -7.60
C ASP A 285 -18.45 -9.72 -7.57
N LYS A 286 -19.11 -10.86 -7.35
CA LYS A 286 -20.58 -11.03 -7.26
C LYS A 286 -21.27 -10.10 -6.25
N GLY A 287 -20.52 -9.57 -5.26
CA GLY A 287 -21.02 -8.59 -4.29
C GLY A 287 -21.42 -7.27 -4.93
N TYR A 288 -20.82 -6.94 -6.06
CA TYR A 288 -21.02 -5.67 -6.77
C TYR A 288 -22.00 -5.78 -7.93
N ASN A 289 -22.39 -6.99 -8.33
CA ASN A 289 -23.32 -7.20 -9.44
C ASN A 289 -24.77 -6.88 -9.02
N SER A 290 -25.34 -5.88 -9.65
CA SER A 290 -26.77 -5.54 -9.56
C SER A 290 -27.21 -4.81 -10.84
N VAL A 291 -28.51 -4.86 -11.13
CA VAL A 291 -29.12 -4.10 -12.25
C VAL A 291 -28.74 -2.62 -12.18
N LYS A 292 -28.81 -2.04 -10.97
CA LYS A 292 -28.47 -0.64 -10.75
C LYS A 292 -27.02 -0.34 -11.09
N ASN A 293 -26.06 -1.17 -10.64
CA ASN A 293 -24.65 -0.95 -10.88
C ASN A 293 -24.28 -1.12 -12.36
N ILE A 294 -24.88 -2.08 -13.06
CA ILE A 294 -24.74 -2.23 -14.52
C ILE A 294 -25.23 -0.94 -15.21
N ASN A 295 -26.41 -0.45 -14.85
CA ASN A 295 -26.96 0.79 -15.43
C ASN A 295 -26.08 2.00 -15.11
N ASP A 296 -25.57 2.13 -13.87
CA ASP A 296 -24.65 3.22 -13.49
C ASP A 296 -23.34 3.19 -14.31
N CYS A 297 -22.78 2.00 -14.59
CA CYS A 297 -21.63 1.85 -15.47
C CYS A 297 -21.95 2.30 -16.91
N LEU A 298 -23.06 1.81 -17.49
CA LEU A 298 -23.48 2.16 -18.85
C LEU A 298 -23.75 3.66 -19.02
N ILE A 299 -24.44 4.28 -18.05
CA ILE A 299 -24.75 5.73 -18.05
C ILE A 299 -23.45 6.54 -18.05
N ASN A 300 -22.45 6.12 -17.28
CA ASN A 300 -21.19 6.84 -17.12
C ASN A 300 -20.09 6.39 -18.11
N LYS A 301 -20.42 5.46 -19.02
CA LYS A 301 -19.49 4.91 -20.03
C LYS A 301 -18.24 4.30 -19.39
N VAL A 302 -18.40 3.62 -18.28
CA VAL A 302 -17.37 2.85 -17.61
C VAL A 302 -17.56 1.39 -17.99
N GLU A 303 -16.60 0.81 -18.67
CA GLU A 303 -16.63 -0.60 -19.03
C GLU A 303 -16.47 -1.49 -17.79
N PHE A 304 -17.04 -2.69 -17.83
CA PHE A 304 -17.02 -3.56 -16.66
C PHE A 304 -16.96 -5.05 -17.01
N ILE A 305 -16.45 -5.84 -16.05
CA ILE A 305 -16.54 -7.30 -16.00
C ILE A 305 -16.96 -7.68 -14.58
N PHE A 306 -18.23 -8.08 -14.40
CA PHE A 306 -18.78 -8.44 -13.10
C PHE A 306 -19.12 -9.91 -13.02
N ASN A 307 -18.79 -10.55 -11.89
CA ASN A 307 -19.26 -11.89 -11.60
C ASN A 307 -20.74 -11.86 -11.18
N VAL A 308 -21.55 -12.73 -11.75
CA VAL A 308 -23.01 -12.76 -11.53
C VAL A 308 -23.34 -13.69 -10.37
N ARG A 309 -24.22 -13.23 -9.47
CA ARG A 309 -24.74 -14.05 -8.36
C ARG A 309 -25.79 -15.03 -8.86
N LEU A 310 -25.50 -16.32 -8.81
CA LEU A 310 -26.44 -17.39 -9.23
C LEU A 310 -27.43 -17.83 -8.13
N GLY A 311 -27.41 -17.21 -6.93
CA GLY A 311 -28.25 -17.62 -5.79
C GLY A 311 -29.72 -17.24 -5.91
N THR A 312 -30.10 -16.29 -6.75
CA THR A 312 -31.45 -15.75 -6.85
C THR A 312 -32.26 -16.52 -7.90
N LYS A 313 -33.49 -16.97 -7.55
CA LYS A 313 -34.44 -17.52 -8.53
C LYS A 313 -34.84 -16.43 -9.53
N GLY A 314 -35.04 -16.81 -10.81
CA GLY A 314 -35.42 -15.87 -11.87
C GLY A 314 -34.27 -14.93 -12.30
N CYS A 315 -33.01 -15.25 -11.97
CA CYS A 315 -31.88 -14.50 -12.46
C CYS A 315 -31.56 -14.94 -13.91
N LEU A 316 -31.46 -13.98 -14.82
CA LEU A 316 -31.20 -14.19 -16.25
C LEU A 316 -30.03 -15.16 -16.51
N ALA A 317 -28.98 -15.10 -15.70
CA ALA A 317 -27.83 -15.97 -15.86
C ALA A 317 -28.17 -17.47 -15.67
N ARG A 318 -29.16 -17.81 -14.84
CA ARG A 318 -29.62 -19.19 -14.71
C ARG A 318 -30.39 -19.67 -15.94
N GLU A 319 -31.23 -18.78 -16.48
CA GLU A 319 -32.01 -19.07 -17.73
C GLU A 319 -31.03 -19.32 -18.86
N LEU A 320 -30.02 -18.46 -19.02
CA LEU A 320 -28.97 -18.63 -20.04
C LEU A 320 -28.16 -19.94 -19.84
N ILE A 321 -27.81 -20.31 -18.60
CA ILE A 321 -27.16 -21.59 -18.33
C ILE A 321 -28.04 -22.76 -18.75
N ASP A 322 -29.35 -22.69 -18.48
CA ASP A 322 -30.27 -23.79 -18.85
C ASP A 322 -30.49 -23.88 -20.35
N GLU A 323 -30.51 -22.77 -21.07
CA GLU A 323 -30.56 -22.74 -22.54
C GLU A 323 -29.31 -23.36 -23.18
N HIS A 324 -28.12 -23.07 -22.62
CA HIS A 324 -26.83 -23.53 -23.14
C HIS A 324 -26.32 -24.86 -22.54
N ARG A 325 -27.15 -25.60 -21.80
CA ARG A 325 -26.75 -26.81 -21.07
C ARG A 325 -26.06 -27.88 -21.94
N LYS A 326 -26.48 -28.01 -23.17
CA LYS A 326 -25.89 -29.02 -24.11
C LYS A 326 -24.45 -28.66 -24.46
N GLU A 327 -24.12 -27.39 -24.57
CA GLU A 327 -22.76 -26.93 -24.87
C GLU A 327 -21.77 -27.29 -23.75
N PHE A 328 -22.21 -27.21 -22.49
CA PHE A 328 -21.34 -27.59 -21.36
C PHE A 328 -21.10 -29.10 -21.21
N ALA A 329 -21.92 -29.92 -21.83
CA ALA A 329 -21.73 -31.35 -21.88
C ALA A 329 -20.79 -31.79 -23.02
N ASP A 330 -20.54 -30.92 -24.00
CA ASP A 330 -19.62 -31.16 -25.10
C ASP A 330 -18.18 -30.79 -24.68
N LEU A 331 -17.29 -31.77 -24.67
CA LEU A 331 -15.88 -31.53 -24.35
C LEU A 331 -15.17 -30.63 -25.36
N ASN A 332 -15.69 -30.50 -26.59
CA ASN A 332 -15.14 -29.59 -27.59
C ASN A 332 -15.40 -28.12 -27.27
N SER A 333 -16.35 -27.79 -26.38
CA SER A 333 -16.56 -26.44 -25.84
C SER A 333 -15.54 -26.07 -24.76
N GLY A 334 -14.64 -26.98 -24.38
CA GLY A 334 -13.62 -26.80 -23.37
C GLY A 334 -12.42 -26.04 -23.90
N ASP A 335 -12.09 -24.91 -23.22
CA ASP A 335 -10.84 -24.21 -23.49
C ASP A 335 -9.66 -24.87 -22.76
N PRO A 336 -8.56 -25.22 -23.47
CA PRO A 336 -7.44 -25.97 -22.90
C PRO A 336 -6.59 -25.13 -21.92
N TYR A 337 -6.59 -23.81 -22.03
CA TYR A 337 -5.78 -22.93 -21.20
C TYR A 337 -6.44 -22.66 -19.85
N ILE A 338 -7.74 -22.34 -19.85
CA ILE A 338 -8.49 -22.09 -18.61
C ILE A 338 -9.17 -23.37 -18.08
N ARG A 339 -9.17 -24.48 -18.85
CA ARG A 339 -9.69 -25.80 -18.48
C ARG A 339 -11.17 -25.76 -18.03
N LYS A 340 -12.00 -25.07 -18.79
CA LYS A 340 -13.43 -24.92 -18.50
C LYS A 340 -14.23 -25.00 -19.80
N ASN A 341 -15.42 -25.56 -19.71
CA ASN A 341 -16.38 -25.48 -20.80
C ASN A 341 -16.98 -24.09 -20.82
N ILE A 342 -17.12 -23.51 -21.99
CA ILE A 342 -17.51 -22.12 -22.18
C ILE A 342 -18.75 -22.03 -23.08
N ALA A 343 -19.69 -21.19 -22.71
CA ALA A 343 -20.75 -20.69 -23.59
C ALA A 343 -20.88 -19.17 -23.41
N THR A 344 -21.27 -18.47 -24.47
CA THR A 344 -21.48 -17.02 -24.44
C THR A 344 -22.84 -16.68 -25.00
N ALA A 345 -23.63 -15.96 -24.23
CA ALA A 345 -24.90 -15.39 -24.67
C ALA A 345 -24.78 -13.87 -24.82
N LYS A 346 -25.41 -13.36 -25.90
CA LYS A 346 -25.49 -11.94 -26.19
C LYS A 346 -26.90 -11.44 -25.82
N VAL A 347 -26.97 -10.43 -24.98
CA VAL A 347 -28.21 -9.91 -24.43
C VAL A 347 -28.39 -8.45 -24.74
N ASN A 348 -29.53 -8.05 -25.30
CA ASN A 348 -29.88 -6.66 -25.47
C ASN A 348 -30.46 -6.11 -24.15
N TRP A 349 -29.64 -5.35 -23.42
CA TRP A 349 -29.96 -4.80 -22.11
C TRP A 349 -30.60 -3.43 -22.25
N LYS A 350 -31.82 -3.27 -21.72
CA LYS A 350 -32.54 -2.00 -21.72
C LYS A 350 -32.34 -1.27 -20.40
N TYR A 351 -32.06 0.03 -20.45
CA TYR A 351 -31.86 0.87 -19.25
C TYR A 351 -32.28 2.32 -19.51
N ASP A 352 -32.59 3.06 -18.45
CA ASP A 352 -32.92 4.48 -18.53
C ASP A 352 -31.62 5.30 -18.47
N PRO A 353 -31.25 6.05 -19.53
CA PRO A 353 -29.99 6.73 -19.64
C PRO A 353 -29.79 7.92 -18.68
N ARG A 354 -30.88 8.51 -18.18
CA ARG A 354 -30.85 9.54 -17.12
C ARG A 354 -32.17 9.63 -16.40
N PRO A 355 -32.24 9.50 -15.07
CA PRO A 355 -33.36 10.00 -14.30
C PRO A 355 -33.24 11.53 -14.26
N VAL A 356 -34.14 12.25 -14.89
CA VAL A 356 -34.28 13.71 -14.76
C VAL A 356 -35.29 13.96 -13.65
N ASP A 357 -34.89 14.61 -12.57
CA ASP A 357 -35.72 15.01 -11.43
C ASP A 357 -36.58 13.89 -10.84
N GLY A 358 -36.02 12.68 -10.72
CA GLY A 358 -36.73 11.52 -10.16
C GLY A 358 -37.82 10.91 -11.05
N LYS A 359 -38.02 11.42 -12.27
CA LYS A 359 -38.92 10.84 -13.27
C LYS A 359 -38.11 9.96 -14.24
N PRO A 360 -38.65 8.78 -14.63
CA PRO A 360 -38.00 7.95 -15.64
C PRO A 360 -37.83 8.76 -16.94
N ALA A 361 -36.67 8.56 -17.61
CA ALA A 361 -36.42 9.19 -18.88
C ALA A 361 -37.48 8.77 -19.90
N SER A 362 -37.92 9.68 -20.75
CA SER A 362 -38.89 9.39 -21.82
C SER A 362 -38.35 8.45 -22.91
N ASN A 363 -37.04 8.22 -22.93
CA ASN A 363 -36.36 7.36 -23.91
C ASN A 363 -35.54 6.27 -23.19
N THR A 364 -35.87 5.01 -23.44
CA THR A 364 -35.10 3.85 -23.01
C THR A 364 -33.90 3.68 -23.95
N ALA A 365 -32.69 3.59 -23.37
CA ALA A 365 -31.51 3.21 -24.11
C ALA A 365 -31.29 1.69 -24.08
N SER A 366 -30.52 1.18 -25.02
CA SER A 366 -30.11 -0.22 -25.01
C SER A 366 -28.62 -0.37 -25.20
N ALA A 367 -28.05 -1.36 -24.51
CA ALA A 367 -26.65 -1.77 -24.65
C ALA A 367 -26.57 -3.27 -24.90
N GLU A 368 -25.57 -3.70 -25.62
CA GLU A 368 -25.28 -5.11 -25.82
C GLU A 368 -24.40 -5.61 -24.67
N LEU A 369 -24.86 -6.61 -23.94
CA LEU A 369 -24.10 -7.27 -22.88
C LEU A 369 -23.75 -8.69 -23.27
N TYR A 370 -22.54 -9.10 -22.91
CA TYR A 370 -22.05 -10.45 -23.08
C TYR A 370 -22.09 -11.16 -21.73
N TYR A 371 -22.78 -12.34 -21.70
CA TYR A 371 -22.81 -13.24 -20.56
C TYR A 371 -21.93 -14.41 -20.87
N HIS A 372 -20.70 -14.42 -20.37
CA HIS A 372 -19.75 -15.52 -20.50
C HIS A 372 -19.96 -16.52 -19.36
N MET A 373 -20.37 -17.71 -19.71
CA MET A 373 -20.68 -18.78 -18.78
C MET A 373 -19.58 -19.82 -18.81
N PHE A 374 -19.03 -20.13 -17.65
CA PHE A 374 -17.94 -21.09 -17.48
C PHE A 374 -18.41 -22.22 -16.58
N TYR A 375 -18.17 -23.46 -17.01
CA TYR A 375 -18.44 -24.64 -16.20
C TYR A 375 -17.15 -25.35 -15.83
N ASP A 376 -16.98 -25.59 -14.53
CA ASP A 376 -15.86 -26.30 -13.95
C ASP A 376 -16.37 -27.61 -13.32
N PRO A 377 -16.12 -28.76 -13.95
CA PRO A 377 -16.57 -30.05 -13.43
C PRO A 377 -15.91 -30.43 -12.10
N VAL A 378 -14.70 -29.93 -11.82
CA VAL A 378 -13.98 -30.20 -10.56
C VAL A 378 -14.72 -29.52 -9.41
N ILE A 379 -15.05 -28.23 -9.56
CA ILE A 379 -15.81 -27.49 -8.55
C ILE A 379 -17.20 -28.10 -8.33
N TYR A 380 -17.85 -28.56 -9.40
CA TYR A 380 -19.12 -29.28 -9.28
C TYR A 380 -18.96 -30.55 -8.43
N GLN A 381 -17.97 -31.37 -8.75
CA GLN A 381 -17.73 -32.64 -8.06
C GLN A 381 -17.37 -32.45 -6.59
N GLU A 382 -16.54 -31.46 -6.29
CA GLU A 382 -16.20 -31.09 -4.90
C GLU A 382 -17.43 -30.69 -4.10
N ALA A 383 -18.32 -29.87 -4.70
CA ALA A 383 -19.54 -29.43 -4.06
C ALA A 383 -20.51 -30.61 -3.84
N ALA A 384 -20.61 -31.53 -4.81
CA ALA A 384 -21.45 -32.72 -4.73
C ALA A 384 -20.95 -33.68 -3.65
N ASN A 385 -19.64 -33.96 -3.62
CA ASN A 385 -19.02 -34.82 -2.60
C ASN A 385 -19.22 -34.26 -1.19
N LYS A 386 -18.92 -32.97 -0.98
CA LYS A 386 -19.09 -32.30 0.30
C LYS A 386 -20.54 -32.36 0.80
N LEU A 387 -21.52 -32.10 -0.09
CA LEU A 387 -22.92 -32.19 0.27
C LEU A 387 -23.30 -33.62 0.65
N THR A 388 -22.88 -34.60 -0.16
CA THR A 388 -23.16 -36.03 0.07
C THR A 388 -22.62 -36.49 1.44
N GLU A 389 -21.37 -36.16 1.74
CA GLU A 389 -20.75 -36.48 3.04
C GLU A 389 -21.52 -35.84 4.21
N SER A 390 -21.91 -34.57 4.07
CA SER A 390 -22.69 -33.88 5.11
C SER A 390 -24.06 -34.55 5.32
N LEU A 391 -24.78 -34.89 4.25
CA LEU A 391 -26.10 -35.52 4.36
C LEU A 391 -26.01 -36.93 4.92
N LEU A 392 -24.98 -37.72 4.57
CA LEU A 392 -24.76 -39.05 5.15
C LEU A 392 -24.35 -38.98 6.60
N THR A 393 -23.55 -37.97 7.00
CA THR A 393 -23.19 -37.73 8.42
C THR A 393 -24.42 -37.39 9.24
N ILE A 394 -25.29 -36.50 8.76
CA ILE A 394 -26.56 -36.17 9.41
C ILE A 394 -27.44 -37.42 9.53
N LYS A 395 -27.55 -38.21 8.47
CA LYS A 395 -28.32 -39.45 8.47
C LYS A 395 -27.80 -40.44 9.53
N LYS A 396 -26.46 -40.58 9.62
CA LYS A 396 -25.83 -41.43 10.65
C LYS A 396 -26.14 -40.97 12.06
N LYS A 397 -25.94 -39.68 12.37
CA LYS A 397 -26.24 -39.09 13.68
C LYS A 397 -27.71 -39.30 14.09
N LEU A 398 -28.63 -39.13 13.14
CA LEU A 398 -30.06 -39.35 13.39
C LEU A 398 -30.40 -40.82 13.68
N LEU A 399 -29.67 -41.77 13.09
CA LEU A 399 -29.82 -43.22 13.39
C LEU A 399 -29.21 -43.59 14.75
N GLU A 400 -28.18 -42.87 15.17
CA GLU A 400 -27.47 -43.07 16.46
C GLU A 400 -28.04 -42.17 17.58
N GLU A 401 -29.14 -41.44 17.31
CA GLU A 401 -29.80 -40.52 18.25
C GLU A 401 -28.85 -39.40 18.77
N GLU A 402 -27.84 -39.03 17.99
CA GLU A 402 -26.91 -37.98 18.34
C GLU A 402 -27.49 -36.59 18.04
N ALA A 403 -27.08 -35.58 18.83
CA ALA A 403 -27.47 -34.20 18.64
C ALA A 403 -26.83 -33.61 17.35
N LEU A 404 -27.62 -32.87 16.59
CA LEU A 404 -27.14 -32.13 15.43
C LEU A 404 -26.68 -30.73 15.84
N THR A 405 -25.69 -30.21 15.12
CA THR A 405 -25.31 -28.79 15.18
C THR A 405 -26.37 -27.93 14.47
N GLU A 406 -26.37 -26.62 14.73
CA GLU A 406 -27.27 -25.66 14.07
C GLU A 406 -27.20 -25.76 12.54
N GLN A 407 -25.99 -25.85 11.97
CA GLN A 407 -25.80 -26.01 10.52
C GLN A 407 -26.31 -27.35 9.99
N GLU A 408 -26.18 -28.41 10.76
CA GLU A 408 -26.72 -29.74 10.40
C GLU A 408 -28.25 -29.76 10.45
N GLU A 409 -28.90 -29.05 11.40
CA GLU A 409 -30.36 -28.89 11.44
C GLU A 409 -30.87 -28.12 10.22
N GLU A 410 -30.20 -27.03 9.81
CA GLU A 410 -30.55 -26.32 8.58
C GLU A 410 -30.48 -27.21 7.32
N LEU A 411 -29.44 -28.03 7.21
CA LEU A 411 -29.31 -28.99 6.09
C LEU A 411 -30.37 -30.08 6.15
N LYS A 412 -30.71 -30.56 7.35
CA LYS A 412 -31.78 -31.54 7.54
C LYS A 412 -33.14 -30.99 7.09
N GLU A 413 -33.50 -29.78 7.53
CA GLU A 413 -34.74 -29.14 7.10
C GLU A 413 -34.82 -28.96 5.58
N LYS A 414 -33.68 -28.61 4.99
CA LYS A 414 -33.58 -28.35 3.56
C LYS A 414 -33.66 -29.58 2.69
N PHE A 415 -33.04 -30.69 3.08
CA PHE A 415 -32.83 -31.87 2.22
C PHE A 415 -33.58 -33.11 2.66
N PHE A 416 -34.08 -33.19 3.89
CA PHE A 416 -34.81 -34.37 4.37
C PHE A 416 -36.30 -34.13 4.39
N ARG A 417 -37.07 -35.21 4.40
CA ARG A 417 -38.50 -35.23 4.72
C ARG A 417 -38.85 -36.48 5.50
N ASN A 418 -39.89 -36.41 6.30
CA ASN A 418 -40.48 -37.59 6.93
C ASN A 418 -41.36 -38.34 5.92
N ASP A 419 -40.98 -39.58 5.66
CA ASP A 419 -41.79 -40.51 4.84
C ASP A 419 -42.50 -41.50 5.76
N LYS A 420 -43.76 -41.82 5.47
CA LYS A 420 -44.60 -42.63 6.34
C LYS A 420 -44.12 -44.08 6.49
N GLU A 421 -43.43 -44.59 5.44
CA GLU A 421 -42.98 -46.00 5.43
C GLU A 421 -41.46 -46.13 5.71
N LYS A 422 -40.68 -45.14 5.30
CA LYS A 422 -39.21 -45.19 5.30
C LYS A 422 -38.58 -44.32 6.37
N GLY A 423 -39.37 -43.62 7.19
CA GLY A 423 -38.85 -42.66 8.16
C GLY A 423 -38.26 -41.41 7.50
N LEU A 424 -37.17 -40.89 8.06
CA LEU A 424 -36.51 -39.70 7.53
C LEU A 424 -35.67 -40.04 6.28
N VAL A 425 -36.04 -39.49 5.14
CA VAL A 425 -35.39 -39.76 3.83
C VAL A 425 -34.81 -38.49 3.21
N ILE A 426 -33.68 -38.63 2.52
CA ILE A 426 -33.09 -37.56 1.70
C ILE A 426 -33.93 -37.38 0.43
N VAL A 427 -34.30 -36.16 0.11
CA VAL A 427 -35.07 -35.81 -1.08
C VAL A 427 -34.13 -35.50 -2.23
N ASN A 428 -33.81 -36.49 -3.07
CA ASN A 428 -32.87 -36.37 -4.18
C ASN A 428 -33.17 -35.17 -5.08
N ARG A 429 -34.46 -34.91 -5.42
CA ARG A 429 -34.83 -33.73 -6.21
C ARG A 429 -34.34 -32.42 -5.62
N ARG A 430 -34.35 -32.27 -4.28
CA ARG A 430 -33.84 -31.05 -3.62
C ARG A 430 -32.31 -30.98 -3.71
N VAL A 431 -31.60 -32.13 -3.67
CA VAL A 431 -30.18 -32.24 -3.86
C VAL A 431 -29.80 -31.83 -5.30
N ASP A 432 -30.53 -32.37 -6.30
CA ASP A 432 -30.31 -32.04 -7.71
C ASP A 432 -30.56 -30.55 -7.99
N GLU A 433 -31.66 -29.99 -7.45
CA GLU A 433 -31.96 -28.55 -7.56
C GLU A 433 -30.84 -27.67 -6.93
N TYR A 434 -30.28 -28.10 -5.81
CA TYR A 434 -29.19 -27.38 -5.15
C TYR A 434 -27.88 -27.44 -5.95
N LEU A 435 -27.56 -28.60 -6.51
CA LEU A 435 -26.35 -28.83 -7.28
C LEU A 435 -26.44 -28.28 -8.70
N LYS A 436 -27.64 -28.04 -9.21
CA LYS A 436 -27.92 -27.67 -10.60
C LYS A 436 -27.01 -26.60 -11.21
N TYR A 437 -26.63 -25.59 -10.38
CA TYR A 437 -25.80 -24.47 -10.82
C TYR A 437 -24.43 -24.45 -10.12
N LYS A 438 -24.06 -25.52 -9.42
CA LYS A 438 -22.69 -25.64 -8.89
C LYS A 438 -21.71 -25.90 -10.04
N GLY A 439 -20.46 -25.45 -9.86
CA GLY A 439 -19.47 -25.49 -10.92
C GLY A 439 -19.59 -24.37 -11.96
N PHE A 440 -20.75 -23.68 -12.03
CA PHE A 440 -20.92 -22.56 -12.93
C PHE A 440 -20.44 -21.23 -12.33
N ARG A 441 -19.78 -20.44 -13.19
CA ARG A 441 -19.51 -19.03 -12.99
C ARG A 441 -19.95 -18.26 -14.21
N VAL A 442 -20.57 -17.11 -14.03
CA VAL A 442 -21.03 -16.25 -15.12
C VAL A 442 -20.43 -14.87 -14.94
N LEU A 443 -19.76 -14.39 -15.97
CA LEU A 443 -19.27 -13.01 -16.05
C LEU A 443 -20.16 -12.24 -17.02
N VAL A 444 -20.60 -11.04 -16.61
CA VAL A 444 -21.30 -10.10 -17.46
C VAL A 444 -20.40 -8.92 -17.77
N THR A 445 -20.37 -8.53 -19.04
CA THR A 445 -19.56 -7.40 -19.53
C THR A 445 -20.25 -6.69 -20.67
N ASP A 446 -19.95 -5.40 -20.84
CA ASP A 446 -20.44 -4.57 -21.95
C ASP A 446 -19.42 -4.43 -23.09
N SER A 447 -18.16 -4.79 -22.89
CA SER A 447 -17.07 -4.47 -23.80
C SER A 447 -16.25 -5.67 -24.24
N GLU A 448 -16.01 -6.65 -23.36
CA GLU A 448 -15.17 -7.80 -23.70
C GLU A 448 -16.01 -8.92 -24.34
N LYS A 449 -15.68 -9.24 -25.60
CA LYS A 449 -16.36 -10.28 -26.39
C LYS A 449 -15.73 -11.66 -26.27
N ASP A 450 -14.45 -11.68 -25.95
CA ASP A 450 -13.67 -12.91 -25.78
C ASP A 450 -13.84 -13.46 -24.36
N PRO A 451 -14.47 -14.61 -24.17
CA PRO A 451 -14.66 -15.21 -22.84
C PRO A 451 -13.34 -15.53 -22.13
N VAL A 452 -12.25 -15.87 -22.86
CA VAL A 452 -10.97 -16.18 -22.26
C VAL A 452 -10.29 -14.93 -21.72
N LYS A 453 -10.37 -13.81 -22.47
CA LYS A 453 -9.90 -12.51 -21.97
C LYS A 453 -10.70 -12.04 -20.76
N ALA A 454 -12.04 -12.15 -20.81
CA ALA A 454 -12.90 -11.81 -19.67
C ALA A 454 -12.58 -12.65 -18.43
N TRP A 455 -12.35 -13.96 -18.62
CA TRP A 455 -11.95 -14.86 -17.54
C TRP A 455 -10.59 -14.47 -16.96
N THR A 456 -9.60 -14.19 -17.80
CA THR A 456 -8.24 -13.81 -17.39
C THR A 456 -8.27 -12.52 -16.57
N ALA A 457 -8.97 -11.50 -17.06
CA ALA A 457 -9.16 -10.24 -16.31
C ALA A 457 -9.86 -10.48 -14.97
N TYR A 458 -10.89 -11.34 -14.93
CA TYR A 458 -11.55 -11.68 -13.68
C TYR A 458 -10.65 -12.51 -12.74
N ALA A 459 -9.87 -13.43 -13.27
CA ALA A 459 -8.93 -14.22 -12.48
C ALA A 459 -7.86 -13.33 -11.84
N ASP A 460 -7.35 -12.34 -12.57
CA ASP A 460 -6.35 -11.38 -12.06
C ASP A 460 -6.89 -10.41 -10.99
N ARG A 461 -8.20 -10.44 -10.69
CA ARG A 461 -8.80 -9.75 -9.55
C ARG A 461 -8.16 -10.15 -8.20
N TRP A 462 -7.53 -11.32 -8.10
CA TRP A 462 -6.81 -11.72 -6.88
C TRP A 462 -5.78 -10.68 -6.42
N ARG A 463 -5.34 -9.77 -7.29
CA ARG A 463 -4.40 -8.70 -6.95
C ARG A 463 -4.94 -7.73 -5.90
N VAL A 464 -6.24 -7.44 -5.91
CA VAL A 464 -6.86 -6.62 -4.86
C VAL A 464 -6.96 -7.38 -3.53
N GLU A 465 -7.19 -8.69 -3.58
CA GLU A 465 -7.16 -9.55 -2.39
C GLU A 465 -5.75 -9.61 -1.79
N ASP A 466 -4.70 -9.70 -2.63
CA ASP A 466 -3.30 -9.64 -2.21
C ASP A 466 -2.94 -8.27 -1.60
N ALA A 467 -3.51 -7.19 -2.12
CA ALA A 467 -3.34 -5.85 -1.53
C ALA A 467 -3.97 -5.78 -0.13
N PHE A 468 -5.16 -6.34 0.08
CA PHE A 468 -5.78 -6.39 1.40
C PHE A 468 -5.05 -7.33 2.38
N ALA A 469 -4.61 -8.50 1.94
CA ALA A 469 -3.77 -9.39 2.74
C ALA A 469 -2.44 -8.69 3.13
N THR A 470 -1.88 -7.90 2.22
CA THR A 470 -0.69 -7.10 2.53
C THR A 470 -1.01 -6.05 3.59
N LEU A 471 -2.08 -5.27 3.42
CA LEU A 471 -2.49 -4.24 4.39
C LEU A 471 -2.77 -4.84 5.78
N LYS A 472 -3.62 -5.87 5.86
CA LYS A 472 -4.09 -6.43 7.13
C LYS A 472 -3.03 -7.29 7.82
N ASP A 473 -2.51 -8.28 7.11
CA ASP A 473 -1.73 -9.34 7.72
C ASP A 473 -0.25 -9.01 7.78
N ARG A 474 0.30 -8.41 6.70
CA ARG A 474 1.74 -8.16 6.61
C ARG A 474 2.17 -6.83 7.20
N LEU A 475 1.35 -5.80 7.08
CA LEU A 475 1.60 -4.49 7.70
C LEU A 475 0.97 -4.37 9.10
N GLY A 476 0.24 -5.40 9.55
CA GLY A 476 -0.44 -5.40 10.84
C GLY A 476 -1.56 -4.37 10.96
N CYS A 477 -2.19 -4.01 9.84
CA CYS A 477 -3.24 -2.99 9.80
C CYS A 477 -4.66 -3.56 9.91
N ASN A 478 -4.82 -4.73 10.55
CA ASN A 478 -6.10 -5.40 10.79
C ASN A 478 -6.99 -4.69 11.83
N ARG A 479 -6.49 -3.67 12.51
CA ARG A 479 -7.22 -2.83 13.48
C ARG A 479 -6.93 -1.35 13.24
N ILE A 480 -7.98 -0.52 13.34
CA ILE A 480 -7.82 0.94 13.33
C ILE A 480 -7.36 1.36 14.72
N ARG A 481 -6.12 1.80 14.83
CA ARG A 481 -5.53 2.35 16.05
C ARG A 481 -5.46 3.88 15.92
N CYS A 482 -6.63 4.51 15.90
CA CYS A 482 -6.83 5.94 15.77
C CYS A 482 -8.15 6.33 16.42
N SER A 483 -8.25 7.52 16.99
CA SER A 483 -9.47 8.05 17.64
C SER A 483 -9.90 9.42 17.09
N ASP A 484 -9.21 9.93 16.08
CA ASP A 484 -9.46 11.23 15.43
C ASP A 484 -9.71 11.05 13.94
N ASN A 485 -10.79 11.62 13.41
CA ASN A 485 -11.19 11.46 12.00
C ASN A 485 -10.18 12.06 11.02
N LYS A 486 -9.56 13.21 11.34
CA LYS A 486 -8.54 13.81 10.47
C LYS A 486 -7.28 12.96 10.46
N ALA A 487 -6.85 12.47 11.62
CA ALA A 487 -5.70 11.57 11.71
C ALA A 487 -5.97 10.22 11.03
N LEU A 488 -7.22 9.72 11.02
CA LEU A 488 -7.60 8.51 10.30
C LEU A 488 -7.29 8.63 8.79
N GLN A 489 -7.66 9.76 8.18
CA GLN A 489 -7.40 10.04 6.76
C GLN A 489 -5.90 9.92 6.43
N GLY A 490 -5.06 10.62 7.19
CA GLY A 490 -3.62 10.62 6.97
C GLY A 490 -2.97 9.27 7.29
N LYS A 491 -3.40 8.62 8.36
CA LYS A 491 -2.92 7.29 8.72
C LYS A 491 -3.18 6.27 7.62
N THR A 492 -4.40 6.26 7.07
CA THR A 492 -4.75 5.33 6.00
C THR A 492 -3.99 5.64 4.71
N PHE A 493 -3.73 6.93 4.43
CA PHE A 493 -2.88 7.28 3.30
C PHE A 493 -1.47 6.70 3.45
N VAL A 494 -0.86 6.81 4.62
CA VAL A 494 0.46 6.20 4.90
C VAL A 494 0.40 4.66 4.76
N GLN A 495 -0.66 4.02 5.25
CA GLN A 495 -0.88 2.58 5.11
C GLN A 495 -1.05 2.17 3.64
N PHE A 496 -1.74 2.98 2.85
CA PHE A 496 -1.88 2.79 1.41
C PHE A 496 -0.52 2.86 0.69
N ILE A 497 0.32 3.86 0.99
CA ILE A 497 1.69 3.96 0.47
C ILE A 497 2.52 2.74 0.87
N ALA A 498 2.47 2.33 2.14
CA ALA A 498 3.18 1.14 2.62
C ALA A 498 2.73 -0.14 1.90
N THR A 499 1.42 -0.28 1.63
CA THR A 499 0.87 -1.40 0.87
C THR A 499 1.42 -1.43 -0.54
N GLY A 500 1.42 -0.31 -1.25
CA GLY A 500 1.98 -0.19 -2.60
C GLY A 500 3.46 -0.57 -2.65
N LEU A 501 4.28 -0.02 -1.75
CA LEU A 501 5.71 -0.34 -1.66
C LEU A 501 5.96 -1.82 -1.32
N SER A 502 5.19 -2.41 -0.41
CA SER A 502 5.31 -3.82 -0.08
C SER A 502 4.95 -4.73 -1.27
N LEU A 503 3.95 -4.35 -2.06
CA LEU A 503 3.59 -5.06 -3.29
C LEU A 503 4.68 -4.94 -4.36
N MET A 504 5.36 -3.78 -4.49
CA MET A 504 6.51 -3.61 -5.38
C MET A 504 7.67 -4.53 -4.99
N VAL A 505 8.02 -4.58 -3.70
CA VAL A 505 9.03 -5.53 -3.16
C VAL A 505 8.70 -6.96 -3.59
N ARG A 506 7.46 -7.39 -3.39
CA ARG A 506 7.02 -8.75 -3.73
C ARG A 506 7.01 -9.02 -5.22
N SER A 507 6.62 -8.04 -6.02
CA SER A 507 6.61 -8.16 -7.48
C SER A 507 8.03 -8.41 -8.00
N ARG A 508 9.04 -7.67 -7.49
CA ARG A 508 10.44 -7.87 -7.86
C ARG A 508 10.95 -9.27 -7.47
N ILE A 509 10.68 -9.70 -6.24
CA ILE A 509 11.06 -11.05 -5.77
C ILE A 509 10.40 -12.13 -6.66
N ARG A 510 9.11 -12.01 -6.97
CA ARG A 510 8.39 -12.96 -7.82
C ARG A 510 8.95 -13.00 -9.25
N SER A 511 9.31 -11.86 -9.81
CA SER A 511 9.93 -11.77 -11.14
C SER A 511 11.29 -12.46 -11.16
N TYR A 512 12.15 -12.14 -10.18
CA TYR A 512 13.44 -12.79 -10.01
C TYR A 512 13.32 -14.32 -9.88
N MET A 513 12.41 -14.79 -9.05
CA MET A 513 12.18 -16.22 -8.87
C MET A 513 11.70 -16.90 -10.15
N ARG A 514 10.80 -16.27 -10.91
CA ARG A 514 10.27 -16.79 -12.17
C ARG A 514 11.37 -16.94 -13.22
N GLU A 515 12.23 -15.95 -13.35
CA GLU A 515 13.34 -15.95 -14.30
C GLU A 515 14.40 -16.99 -13.92
N ASN A 516 14.78 -17.05 -12.65
CA ASN A 516 15.80 -18.00 -12.17
C ASN A 516 15.29 -19.45 -12.15
N LYS A 517 13.98 -19.68 -11.90
CA LYS A 517 13.39 -21.01 -12.03
C LYS A 517 13.45 -21.53 -13.47
N LYS A 518 13.16 -20.67 -14.46
CA LYS A 518 13.30 -21.01 -15.89
C LYS A 518 14.75 -21.32 -16.26
N ALA A 519 15.72 -20.64 -15.64
CA ALA A 519 17.14 -20.84 -15.87
C ALA A 519 17.75 -22.02 -15.07
N GLY A 520 16.97 -22.74 -14.25
CA GLY A 520 17.46 -23.82 -13.39
C GLY A 520 18.39 -23.35 -12.25
N LYS A 521 18.39 -22.06 -11.92
CA LYS A 521 19.30 -21.40 -10.97
C LYS A 521 18.62 -20.88 -9.71
N LEU A 522 17.55 -21.53 -9.24
CA LEU A 522 16.83 -21.09 -8.05
C LEU A 522 17.69 -21.27 -6.79
N ASN A 523 18.08 -20.19 -6.12
CA ASN A 523 18.96 -20.21 -4.95
C ASN A 523 18.69 -19.12 -3.91
N LEU A 524 17.43 -18.73 -3.72
CA LEU A 524 17.06 -17.94 -2.53
C LEU A 524 16.78 -18.89 -1.37
N VAL A 525 17.44 -18.67 -0.24
CA VAL A 525 17.17 -19.43 1.00
C VAL A 525 15.82 -19.06 1.60
N TYR A 526 15.41 -17.81 1.40
CA TYR A 526 14.11 -17.29 1.80
C TYR A 526 13.41 -16.67 0.59
N GLU A 527 12.12 -16.97 0.45
CA GLU A 527 11.25 -16.48 -0.65
C GLU A 527 10.23 -15.43 -0.15
N SER A 528 10.10 -15.30 1.17
CA SER A 528 9.20 -14.33 1.79
C SER A 528 9.82 -12.94 1.80
N ASP A 529 9.09 -11.94 1.29
CA ASP A 529 9.43 -10.52 1.31
C ASP A 529 9.85 -10.04 2.71
N SER A 530 9.05 -10.37 3.73
CA SER A 530 9.32 -10.04 5.13
C SER A 530 10.67 -10.59 5.60
N LYS A 531 10.96 -11.86 5.28
CA LYS A 531 12.21 -12.50 5.70
C LYS A 531 13.42 -11.94 4.98
N ILE A 532 13.28 -11.65 3.69
CA ILE A 532 14.33 -11.00 2.89
C ILE A 532 14.65 -9.63 3.48
N LEU A 533 13.64 -8.79 3.71
CA LEU A 533 13.84 -7.46 4.30
C LEU A 533 14.44 -7.55 5.72
N GLN A 534 14.04 -8.53 6.53
CA GLN A 534 14.63 -8.76 7.85
C GLN A 534 16.13 -9.09 7.76
N VAL A 535 16.53 -9.92 6.79
CA VAL A 535 17.96 -10.25 6.57
C VAL A 535 18.74 -9.03 6.09
N LEU A 536 18.15 -8.24 5.17
CA LEU A 536 18.76 -7.01 4.68
C LEU A 536 18.87 -5.94 5.77
N ASN A 537 17.92 -5.89 6.71
CA ASN A 537 17.96 -4.95 7.84
C ASN A 537 19.19 -5.12 8.75
N ASN A 538 19.85 -6.29 8.69
CA ASN A 538 21.11 -6.55 9.38
C ASN A 538 22.36 -5.99 8.65
N VAL A 539 22.20 -5.28 7.54
CA VAL A 539 23.25 -4.47 6.94
C VAL A 539 23.23 -3.12 7.63
N MET A 540 24.28 -2.80 8.36
CA MET A 540 24.36 -1.58 9.16
C MET A 540 25.05 -0.45 8.38
N GLN A 541 24.65 0.77 8.69
CA GLN A 541 25.36 1.99 8.28
C GLN A 541 25.99 2.63 9.51
N THR A 542 27.29 2.83 9.46
CA THR A 542 28.04 3.54 10.51
C THR A 542 28.25 4.98 10.09
N ARG A 543 27.77 5.93 10.88
CA ARG A 543 27.90 7.37 10.64
C ARG A 543 29.04 7.96 11.44
N PHE A 544 29.92 8.63 10.74
CA PHE A 544 31.05 9.39 11.28
C PHE A 544 30.79 10.90 11.07
N ASN A 545 31.64 11.74 11.63
CA ASN A 545 31.54 13.20 11.45
C ASN A 545 31.73 13.66 10.00
N HIS A 546 32.37 12.86 9.15
CA HIS A 546 32.77 13.19 7.79
C HIS A 546 32.14 12.31 6.71
N GLY A 547 31.19 11.46 7.08
CA GLY A 547 30.50 10.59 6.13
C GLY A 547 29.90 9.36 6.80
N TYR A 548 29.47 8.42 6.00
CA TYR A 548 28.98 7.14 6.49
C TYR A 548 29.52 5.98 5.63
N TYR A 549 29.53 4.80 6.23
CA TYR A 549 29.95 3.57 5.59
C TYR A 549 28.93 2.49 5.87
N PHE A 550 28.65 1.64 4.89
CA PHE A 550 27.91 0.41 5.11
C PHE A 550 28.86 -0.71 5.55
N ASP A 551 28.35 -1.61 6.38
CA ASP A 551 29.02 -2.88 6.63
C ASP A 551 29.19 -3.65 5.31
N GLU A 552 30.25 -4.43 5.18
CA GLU A 552 30.48 -5.26 4.00
C GLU A 552 29.28 -6.19 3.73
N VAL A 553 28.82 -6.17 2.51
CA VAL A 553 27.70 -7.02 2.07
C VAL A 553 28.26 -8.22 1.34
N ALA A 554 28.13 -9.41 1.93
CA ALA A 554 28.68 -10.63 1.38
C ALA A 554 27.66 -11.78 1.31
N GLY A 555 27.93 -12.77 0.50
CA GLY A 555 27.21 -14.03 0.43
C GLY A 555 25.74 -13.90 0.07
N LYS A 556 24.87 -14.43 0.95
CA LYS A 556 23.40 -14.47 0.72
C LYS A 556 22.77 -13.09 0.57
N LYS A 557 23.31 -12.07 1.22
CA LYS A 557 22.75 -10.71 1.20
C LYS A 557 22.82 -10.09 -0.20
N ILE A 558 23.89 -10.34 -0.95
CA ILE A 558 24.03 -9.87 -2.34
C ILE A 558 22.85 -10.37 -3.20
N LYS A 559 22.54 -11.66 -3.10
CA LYS A 559 21.43 -12.26 -3.87
C LYS A 559 20.05 -11.67 -3.53
N TYR A 560 19.87 -11.18 -2.29
CA TYR A 560 18.62 -10.53 -1.92
C TYR A 560 18.50 -9.11 -2.49
N PHE A 561 19.61 -8.36 -2.59
CA PHE A 561 19.64 -7.09 -3.32
C PHE A 561 19.37 -7.33 -4.82
N GLU A 562 20.00 -8.36 -5.42
CA GLU A 562 19.72 -8.77 -6.81
C GLU A 562 18.25 -9.15 -7.01
N ALA A 563 17.66 -9.92 -6.07
CA ALA A 563 16.26 -10.32 -6.14
C ALA A 563 15.27 -9.15 -6.04
N LEU A 564 15.71 -8.05 -5.44
CA LEU A 564 14.96 -6.80 -5.37
C LEU A 564 15.28 -5.86 -6.55
N ASP A 565 16.17 -6.26 -7.45
CA ASP A 565 16.67 -5.42 -8.55
C ASP A 565 17.15 -4.06 -8.06
N VAL A 566 18.01 -4.08 -7.04
CA VAL A 566 18.57 -2.88 -6.43
C VAL A 566 20.09 -3.03 -6.26
N ARG A 567 20.81 -1.90 -6.29
CA ARG A 567 22.25 -1.89 -6.10
C ARG A 567 22.62 -2.27 -4.67
N VAL A 568 23.64 -3.07 -4.54
CA VAL A 568 24.26 -3.37 -3.25
C VAL A 568 24.91 -2.08 -2.71
N PRO A 569 24.71 -1.71 -1.44
CA PRO A 569 25.41 -0.55 -0.87
C PRO A 569 26.92 -0.73 -0.95
N GLY A 570 27.63 0.30 -1.41
CA GLY A 570 29.08 0.26 -1.63
C GLY A 570 29.88 0.19 -0.34
N ALA A 571 31.06 -0.46 -0.41
CA ALA A 571 32.06 -0.49 0.65
C ALA A 571 32.99 0.76 0.58
N GLY A 572 32.44 1.95 0.45
CA GLY A 572 33.22 3.20 0.34
C GLY A 572 32.46 4.38 0.93
N PRO A 573 33.12 5.54 1.11
CA PRO A 573 32.42 6.74 1.53
C PRO A 573 31.42 7.14 0.44
N GLU A 574 30.15 6.96 0.74
CA GLU A 574 29.08 7.54 -0.08
C GLU A 574 28.89 9.00 0.36
N THR A 575 28.54 9.87 -0.59
CA THR A 575 28.27 11.28 -0.31
C THR A 575 27.27 11.38 0.84
N PRO A 576 27.57 12.15 1.89
CA PRO A 576 26.64 12.30 3.00
C PRO A 576 25.28 12.75 2.48
N GLU A 577 24.23 12.05 2.88
CA GLU A 577 22.89 12.60 2.75
C GLU A 577 22.90 13.97 3.41
N GLU A 578 22.28 14.97 2.78
CA GLU A 578 22.11 16.31 3.34
C GLU A 578 21.71 16.18 4.82
N VAL A 579 22.62 16.56 5.71
CA VAL A 579 22.29 16.68 7.14
C VAL A 579 21.14 17.65 7.22
N PRO A 580 20.02 17.33 7.86
CA PRO A 580 18.85 18.20 7.87
C PRO A 580 19.26 19.59 8.35
N GLU A 581 18.99 20.61 7.56
CA GLU A 581 18.95 21.97 8.02
C GLU A 581 18.06 22.02 9.28
N GLU A 582 18.45 22.91 10.19
CA GLU A 582 17.93 23.22 11.52
C GLU A 582 16.47 22.88 11.84
N PRO A 583 16.15 22.76 13.14
CA PRO A 583 14.77 22.65 13.55
C PRO A 583 14.00 23.88 13.06
N GLU A 584 13.10 23.70 12.09
CA GLU A 584 11.95 24.56 12.03
C GLU A 584 11.29 24.41 13.41
N THR A 585 11.45 25.42 14.26
CA THR A 585 10.65 25.54 15.48
C THR A 585 9.21 25.59 15.00
N GLU A 586 8.50 24.46 15.16
CA GLU A 586 7.05 24.47 14.97
C GLU A 586 6.52 25.59 15.87
N PRO A 587 5.80 26.60 15.34
CA PRO A 587 5.21 27.61 16.19
C PRO A 587 4.31 26.86 17.18
N LEU A 588 4.57 27.03 18.47
CA LEU A 588 3.66 26.67 19.55
C LEU A 588 2.33 27.34 19.18
N LEU A 589 1.38 26.56 18.65
CA LEU A 589 0.00 27.02 18.52
C LEU A 589 -0.43 27.44 19.92
N GLY A 590 -0.70 28.77 20.08
CA GLY A 590 -1.07 29.39 21.33
C GLY A 590 -2.20 28.59 21.97
N THR A 591 -2.01 28.29 23.24
CA THR A 591 -3.08 27.92 24.16
C THR A 591 -3.94 29.17 24.38
N ASP A 592 -4.89 29.41 23.47
CA ASP A 592 -6.03 30.26 23.81
C ASP A 592 -6.94 29.43 24.73
N ILE A 593 -6.61 29.50 26.02
CA ILE A 593 -7.55 29.24 27.10
C ILE A 593 -8.32 30.54 27.27
N GLU A 594 -9.45 30.68 26.58
CA GLU A 594 -10.49 31.59 27.04
C GLU A 594 -11.28 30.87 28.14
N ILE A 595 -11.35 31.61 29.28
CA ILE A 595 -12.08 31.31 30.53
C ILE A 595 -13.58 31.36 30.29
#